data_24ea68a83ed03a578a1190238666db01
#
_entry.id   24ea68a83ed03a578a1190238666db01
#
_cell.length_a   1.000
_cell.length_b   1.000
_cell.length_c   1.000
_cell.angle_alpha   90.00
_cell.angle_beta   90.00
_cell.angle_gamma   90.00
#
_symmetry.space_group_name_H-M   'P 1'
#
loop_
_entity.id
_entity.type
_entity.pdbx_description
1 polymer ?
#
loop_
_entity_poly.entity_id
_entity_poly.type
_entity_poly.pdbx_seq_one_letter_code
_entity_poly.pdbx_strand_id
1 'polypeptide(L)'
;MRRILTLFGAALLMAGCSVYRPYVRPAVQADGLYGPGVAQGDTASIATLHWSELFTDPDLQALIRIGLENNTDLAVARLRVEQAEATLMASRLAYLPSATLSPQGQLSSFDGSKPAKTYNIGASAEWELDIFGRLTNSKRRAKAALLQSDAYRQAVQTQVVSAIANAYYNLLLMDTQLDINRRTAAVWEDNLRTYEARMRVGEANGAAVAQARASKLAVDAAILTLRKQVRAQENALSTLIGQMPQAIRRGTLAAQHFPDSLSVGVPLQLLARRPDIRQAEMALAQAHYATGEARSAFYPRITLSGRAGWTNTDGSAIINPGNWLLSALAGLTQPLFNRGQNIANLRIAKSQRQEALLQFR
;
A
#
# COMPACT_ATOMS: atom_id res chain seq x y z
N MET A 1 -40.18 40.07 -2.53
CA MET A 1 -39.82 38.74 -2.05
C MET A 1 -39.40 37.77 -3.16
N ARG A 2 -40.17 37.60 -4.26
CA ARG A 2 -39.76 36.65 -5.37
C ARG A 2 -38.39 36.95 -5.99
N ARG A 3 -38.03 38.21 -6.24
CA ARG A 3 -36.69 38.58 -6.82
C ARG A 3 -35.53 38.38 -5.86
N ILE A 4 -35.76 38.46 -4.56
CA ILE A 4 -34.71 38.16 -3.55
C ILE A 4 -34.48 36.65 -3.44
N LEU A 5 -35.56 35.86 -3.54
CA LEU A 5 -35.46 34.39 -3.54
C LEU A 5 -34.72 33.85 -4.79
N THR A 6 -34.94 34.45 -5.95
CA THR A 6 -34.26 34.10 -7.20
C THR A 6 -32.77 34.51 -7.18
N LEU A 7 -32.41 35.66 -6.61
CA LEU A 7 -31.02 36.08 -6.44
C LEU A 7 -30.28 35.22 -5.44
N PHE A 8 -30.94 34.81 -4.34
CA PHE A 8 -30.33 33.87 -3.35
C PHE A 8 -30.15 32.48 -3.95
N GLY A 9 -31.11 31.99 -4.76
CA GLY A 9 -30.99 30.73 -5.49
C GLY A 9 -29.85 30.74 -6.53
N ALA A 10 -29.68 31.85 -7.27
CA ALA A 10 -28.60 32.01 -8.23
C ALA A 10 -27.22 32.12 -7.57
N ALA A 11 -27.11 32.80 -6.42
CA ALA A 11 -25.88 32.90 -5.64
C ALA A 11 -25.46 31.54 -5.03
N LEU A 12 -26.39 30.71 -4.59
CA LEU A 12 -26.14 29.32 -4.12
C LEU A 12 -25.65 28.42 -5.25
N LEU A 13 -26.15 28.58 -6.47
CA LEU A 13 -25.69 27.80 -7.63
C LEU A 13 -24.28 28.18 -8.07
N MET A 14 -23.87 29.44 -7.94
CA MET A 14 -22.50 29.89 -8.27
C MET A 14 -21.47 29.49 -7.23
N ALA A 15 -21.83 29.34 -5.95
CA ALA A 15 -20.93 28.91 -4.90
C ALA A 15 -20.56 27.41 -4.97
N GLY A 16 -21.39 26.57 -5.63
CA GLY A 16 -21.19 25.13 -5.77
C GLY A 16 -19.98 24.72 -6.62
N CYS A 17 -19.52 25.56 -7.54
CA CYS A 17 -18.45 25.25 -8.48
C CYS A 17 -17.08 24.94 -7.83
N SER A 18 -16.81 25.42 -6.61
CA SER A 18 -15.50 25.22 -5.96
C SER A 18 -15.37 23.86 -5.26
N VAL A 19 -16.48 23.20 -4.93
CA VAL A 19 -16.52 21.93 -4.18
C VAL A 19 -16.27 20.73 -5.10
N TYR A 20 -16.60 20.85 -6.38
CA TYR A 20 -16.48 19.80 -7.40
C TYR A 20 -15.16 19.81 -8.17
N ARG A 21 -14.19 20.66 -7.81
CA ARG A 21 -12.92 20.76 -8.55
C ARG A 21 -12.21 19.40 -8.58
N PRO A 22 -11.94 18.84 -9.77
CA PRO A 22 -11.14 17.63 -9.88
C PRO A 22 -9.71 17.91 -9.39
N TYR A 23 -9.05 16.86 -8.95
CA TYR A 23 -7.62 16.92 -8.68
C TYR A 23 -6.87 17.14 -10.00
N VAL A 24 -5.91 18.03 -9.98
CA VAL A 24 -4.98 18.29 -11.07
C VAL A 24 -3.59 18.08 -10.52
N ARG A 25 -2.79 17.27 -11.21
CA ARG A 25 -1.40 17.00 -10.83
C ARG A 25 -0.59 18.29 -10.82
N PRO A 26 0.13 18.61 -9.75
CA PRO A 26 1.03 19.76 -9.73
C PRO A 26 2.13 19.60 -10.77
N ALA A 27 2.54 20.69 -11.39
CA ALA A 27 3.73 20.70 -12.25
C ALA A 27 4.98 20.40 -11.42
N VAL A 28 5.78 19.45 -11.87
CA VAL A 28 7.08 19.12 -11.29
C VAL A 28 8.15 19.65 -12.25
N GLN A 29 9.10 20.42 -11.72
CA GLN A 29 10.28 20.82 -12.50
C GLN A 29 11.19 19.60 -12.64
N ALA A 30 11.29 19.08 -13.85
CA ALA A 30 12.12 17.92 -14.18
C ALA A 30 13.37 18.30 -14.98
N ASP A 31 13.56 19.59 -15.27
CA ASP A 31 14.69 20.08 -16.07
C ASP A 31 15.99 19.93 -15.29
N GLY A 32 16.97 19.27 -15.88
CA GLY A 32 18.31 19.13 -15.29
C GLY A 32 18.47 18.07 -14.20
N LEU A 33 17.46 17.26 -13.88
CA LEU A 33 17.51 16.23 -12.82
C LEU A 33 18.64 15.18 -13.00
N TYR A 34 19.09 14.94 -14.23
CA TYR A 34 20.10 13.93 -14.54
C TYR A 34 21.38 14.52 -15.15
N GLY A 35 21.60 15.83 -15.01
CA GLY A 35 22.79 16.52 -15.53
C GLY A 35 22.74 16.81 -17.03
N PRO A 36 23.76 17.52 -17.58
CA PRO A 36 23.73 18.03 -18.96
C PRO A 36 24.02 16.99 -20.06
N GLY A 37 24.03 15.70 -19.79
CA GLY A 37 24.48 14.66 -20.71
C GLY A 37 23.44 13.62 -21.15
N VAL A 38 22.20 13.69 -20.67
CA VAL A 38 21.18 12.69 -21.05
C VAL A 38 20.50 13.13 -22.35
N ALA A 39 20.78 12.43 -23.46
CA ALA A 39 20.14 12.69 -24.73
C ALA A 39 18.62 12.48 -24.65
N GLN A 40 17.86 13.49 -25.06
CA GLN A 40 16.37 13.49 -25.01
C GLN A 40 15.71 12.55 -26.04
N GLY A 41 16.46 11.68 -26.69
CA GLY A 41 16.00 10.92 -27.87
C GLY A 41 15.69 9.43 -27.62
N ASP A 42 16.19 8.83 -26.59
CA ASP A 42 15.97 7.39 -26.35
C ASP A 42 14.73 7.13 -25.49
N THR A 43 13.68 6.60 -26.12
CA THR A 43 12.41 6.23 -25.46
C THR A 43 12.47 4.84 -24.83
N ALA A 44 13.49 4.03 -25.12
CA ALA A 44 13.72 2.76 -24.44
C ALA A 44 14.12 3.06 -22.98
N SER A 45 13.46 2.44 -22.04
CA SER A 45 13.67 2.71 -20.62
C SER A 45 13.70 1.41 -19.83
N ILE A 46 14.66 1.30 -18.92
CA ILE A 46 14.72 0.22 -17.92
C ILE A 46 13.40 0.08 -17.14
N ALA A 47 12.59 1.14 -17.03
CA ALA A 47 11.28 1.09 -16.39
C ALA A 47 10.22 0.29 -17.16
N THR A 48 10.50 -0.11 -18.43
CA THR A 48 9.64 -1.00 -19.20
C THR A 48 10.14 -2.43 -19.25
N LEU A 49 11.39 -2.65 -18.81
CA LEU A 49 12.01 -3.97 -18.85
C LEU A 49 11.34 -4.88 -17.81
N HIS A 50 10.94 -6.06 -18.24
CA HIS A 50 10.44 -7.05 -17.30
C HIS A 50 11.62 -7.68 -16.52
N TRP A 51 11.44 -7.98 -15.25
CA TRP A 51 12.51 -8.53 -14.41
C TRP A 51 13.14 -9.81 -14.99
N SER A 52 12.39 -10.61 -15.73
CA SER A 52 12.89 -11.83 -16.37
C SER A 52 13.84 -11.57 -17.56
N GLU A 53 13.81 -10.37 -18.11
CA GLU A 53 14.76 -9.93 -19.15
C GLU A 53 16.06 -9.40 -18.53
N LEU A 54 15.95 -8.84 -17.32
CA LEU A 54 17.11 -8.37 -16.54
C LEU A 54 17.87 -9.53 -15.90
N PHE A 55 17.15 -10.49 -15.31
CA PHE A 55 17.73 -11.64 -14.61
C PHE A 55 17.56 -12.89 -15.46
N THR A 56 18.64 -13.30 -16.14
CA THR A 56 18.64 -14.40 -17.11
C THR A 56 18.88 -15.77 -16.50
N ASP A 57 19.35 -15.85 -15.24
CA ASP A 57 19.59 -17.10 -14.53
C ASP A 57 18.27 -17.84 -14.24
N PRO A 58 18.09 -19.10 -14.72
CA PRO A 58 16.84 -19.84 -14.56
C PRO A 58 16.53 -20.20 -13.10
N ASP A 59 17.55 -20.43 -12.27
CA ASP A 59 17.38 -20.74 -10.84
C ASP A 59 16.89 -19.46 -10.10
N LEU A 60 17.46 -18.30 -10.39
CA LEU A 60 16.97 -17.01 -9.87
C LEU A 60 15.54 -16.70 -10.32
N GLN A 61 15.23 -16.91 -11.60
CA GLN A 61 13.88 -16.71 -12.12
C GLN A 61 12.84 -17.60 -11.43
N ALA A 62 13.23 -18.87 -11.13
CA ALA A 62 12.34 -19.78 -10.40
C ALA A 62 12.08 -19.28 -8.97
N LEU A 63 13.12 -18.82 -8.26
CA LEU A 63 13.00 -18.26 -6.91
C LEU A 63 12.13 -17.00 -6.89
N ILE A 64 12.30 -16.11 -7.87
CA ILE A 64 11.46 -14.91 -7.98
C ILE A 64 9.99 -15.29 -8.19
N ARG A 65 9.68 -16.25 -9.08
CA ARG A 65 8.29 -16.71 -9.29
C ARG A 65 7.68 -17.25 -7.99
N ILE A 66 8.41 -18.14 -7.30
CA ILE A 66 7.96 -18.69 -6.01
C ILE A 66 7.72 -17.56 -5.00
N GLY A 67 8.64 -16.60 -4.89
CA GLY A 67 8.49 -15.46 -3.99
C GLY A 67 7.30 -14.57 -4.35
N LEU A 68 7.05 -14.30 -5.62
CA LEU A 68 5.88 -13.53 -6.07
C LEU A 68 4.55 -14.23 -5.78
N GLU A 69 4.54 -15.55 -5.70
CA GLU A 69 3.35 -16.33 -5.34
C GLU A 69 3.13 -16.41 -3.83
N ASN A 70 4.19 -16.66 -3.05
CA ASN A 70 4.09 -17.07 -1.66
C ASN A 70 4.56 -16.02 -0.63
N ASN A 71 5.17 -14.90 -1.08
CA ASN A 71 5.66 -13.89 -0.13
C ASN A 71 4.51 -13.24 0.65
N THR A 72 4.62 -13.23 1.97
CA THR A 72 3.59 -12.74 2.89
C THR A 72 3.34 -11.24 2.73
N ASP A 73 4.38 -10.42 2.54
CA ASP A 73 4.20 -8.97 2.39
C ASP A 73 3.43 -8.63 1.12
N LEU A 74 3.70 -9.36 0.03
CA LEU A 74 2.97 -9.20 -1.21
C LEU A 74 1.52 -9.70 -1.09
N ALA A 75 1.27 -10.77 -0.35
CA ALA A 75 -0.09 -11.24 -0.05
C ALA A 75 -0.86 -10.18 0.76
N VAL A 76 -0.26 -9.60 1.80
CA VAL A 76 -0.84 -8.49 2.57
C VAL A 76 -1.11 -7.28 1.68
N ALA A 77 -0.19 -6.94 0.76
CA ALA A 77 -0.40 -5.83 -0.17
C ALA A 77 -1.60 -6.07 -1.11
N ARG A 78 -1.83 -7.31 -1.57
CA ARG A 78 -3.02 -7.68 -2.37
C ARG A 78 -4.31 -7.51 -1.56
N LEU A 79 -4.33 -7.97 -0.30
CA LEU A 79 -5.50 -7.80 0.59
C LEU A 79 -5.82 -6.31 0.85
N ARG A 80 -4.81 -5.44 0.92
CA ARG A 80 -5.03 -3.98 1.02
C ARG A 80 -5.70 -3.40 -0.23
N VAL A 81 -5.40 -3.91 -1.42
CA VAL A 81 -6.11 -3.53 -2.66
C VAL A 81 -7.58 -3.95 -2.58
N GLU A 82 -7.87 -5.19 -2.18
CA GLU A 82 -9.25 -5.68 -2.00
C GLU A 82 -10.04 -4.85 -0.98
N GLN A 83 -9.42 -4.46 0.15
CA GLN A 83 -10.04 -3.57 1.14
C GLN A 83 -10.37 -2.19 0.55
N ALA A 84 -9.47 -1.64 -0.27
CA ALA A 84 -9.69 -0.36 -0.94
C ALA A 84 -10.79 -0.46 -2.02
N GLU A 85 -10.89 -1.58 -2.73
CA GLU A 85 -11.97 -1.87 -3.68
C GLU A 85 -13.33 -1.94 -2.97
N ALA A 86 -13.40 -2.64 -1.83
CA ALA A 86 -14.62 -2.71 -1.02
C ALA A 86 -15.03 -1.33 -0.51
N THR A 87 -14.08 -0.49 -0.10
CA THR A 87 -14.31 0.89 0.31
C THR A 87 -14.84 1.76 -0.84
N LEU A 88 -14.28 1.59 -2.05
CA LEU A 88 -14.76 2.28 -3.24
C LEU A 88 -16.17 1.80 -3.62
N MET A 89 -16.45 0.51 -3.52
CA MET A 89 -17.78 -0.05 -3.75
C MET A 89 -18.80 0.58 -2.77
N ALA A 90 -18.51 0.60 -1.48
CA ALA A 90 -19.37 1.26 -0.48
C ALA A 90 -19.60 2.74 -0.81
N SER A 91 -18.55 3.47 -1.23
CA SER A 91 -18.65 4.87 -1.63
C SER A 91 -19.51 5.09 -2.91
N ARG A 92 -19.56 4.11 -3.80
CA ARG A 92 -20.45 4.12 -4.98
C ARG A 92 -21.89 3.84 -4.58
N LEU A 93 -22.11 2.86 -3.69
CA LEU A 93 -23.44 2.51 -3.20
C LEU A 93 -24.05 3.59 -2.30
N ALA A 94 -23.23 4.47 -1.70
CA ALA A 94 -23.70 5.62 -0.92
C ALA A 94 -24.57 6.62 -1.70
N TYR A 95 -24.61 6.55 -3.03
CA TYR A 95 -25.57 7.30 -3.86
C TYR A 95 -26.97 6.67 -3.92
N LEU A 96 -27.13 5.45 -3.44
CA LEU A 96 -28.42 4.77 -3.36
C LEU A 96 -29.05 5.00 -1.98
N PRO A 97 -30.39 4.94 -1.87
CA PRO A 97 -31.04 4.99 -0.57
C PRO A 97 -30.63 3.79 0.30
N SER A 98 -30.40 4.04 1.58
CA SER A 98 -30.30 2.98 2.59
C SER A 98 -31.71 2.50 2.97
N ALA A 99 -31.86 1.23 3.30
CA ALA A 99 -33.10 0.67 3.80
C ALA A 99 -32.84 -0.06 5.12
N THR A 100 -33.68 0.19 6.12
CA THR A 100 -33.55 -0.42 7.45
C THR A 100 -34.91 -0.93 7.91
N LEU A 101 -34.96 -2.17 8.39
CA LEU A 101 -36.12 -2.74 9.06
C LEU A 101 -35.93 -2.60 10.57
N SER A 102 -36.86 -1.97 11.26
CA SER A 102 -36.77 -1.66 12.68
C SER A 102 -38.03 -2.09 13.42
N PRO A 103 -38.12 -3.35 13.86
CA PRO A 103 -39.15 -3.75 14.80
C PRO A 103 -38.86 -3.12 16.17
N GLN A 104 -39.85 -2.51 16.80
CA GLN A 104 -39.74 -1.84 18.11
C GLN A 104 -40.92 -2.18 18.99
N GLY A 105 -40.65 -2.50 20.25
CA GLY A 105 -41.64 -2.59 21.31
C GLY A 105 -41.34 -1.53 22.37
N GLN A 106 -42.34 -0.74 22.74
CA GLN A 106 -42.23 0.29 23.76
C GLN A 106 -43.22 0.02 24.89
N LEU A 107 -42.76 0.13 26.12
CA LEU A 107 -43.56 0.12 27.32
C LEU A 107 -43.38 1.49 27.98
N SER A 108 -44.49 2.20 28.22
CA SER A 108 -44.44 3.49 28.91
C SER A 108 -45.50 3.54 30.03
N SER A 109 -45.12 3.93 31.23
CA SER A 109 -46.00 4.18 32.36
C SER A 109 -45.69 5.57 32.88
N PHE A 110 -46.70 6.34 33.14
CA PHE A 110 -46.58 7.65 33.74
C PHE A 110 -47.43 7.69 35.04
N ASP A 111 -46.83 8.17 36.12
CA ASP A 111 -47.45 8.36 37.43
C ASP A 111 -48.17 7.09 37.97
N GLY A 112 -47.53 5.91 37.82
CA GLY A 112 -48.09 4.63 38.29
C GLY A 112 -49.28 4.10 37.50
N SER A 113 -49.63 4.71 36.39
CA SER A 113 -50.67 4.23 35.46
C SER A 113 -50.36 2.89 34.86
N LYS A 114 -51.34 2.16 34.37
CA LYS A 114 -51.13 0.92 33.61
C LYS A 114 -50.20 1.18 32.43
N PRO A 115 -49.14 0.38 32.29
CA PRO A 115 -48.18 0.55 31.19
C PRO A 115 -48.87 0.51 29.83
N ALA A 116 -48.72 1.56 29.02
CA ALA A 116 -49.09 1.57 27.65
C ALA A 116 -48.07 0.78 26.82
N LYS A 117 -48.52 -0.15 26.01
CA LYS A 117 -47.69 -0.98 25.12
C LYS A 117 -47.88 -0.48 23.70
N THR A 118 -46.77 -0.32 23.00
CA THR A 118 -46.79 0.02 21.57
C THR A 118 -45.80 -0.87 20.84
N TYR A 119 -46.25 -1.50 19.80
CA TYR A 119 -45.42 -2.36 18.94
C TYR A 119 -45.44 -1.76 17.53
N ASN A 120 -44.25 -1.53 16.99
CA ASN A 120 -44.06 -0.97 15.65
C ASN A 120 -43.20 -1.94 14.82
N ILE A 121 -43.64 -2.25 13.63
CA ILE A 121 -42.81 -2.90 12.61
C ILE A 121 -42.81 -1.99 11.42
N GLY A 122 -41.64 -1.42 11.09
CA GLY A 122 -41.51 -0.47 10.00
C GLY A 122 -40.17 -0.60 9.27
N ALA A 123 -40.26 -0.46 7.95
CA ALA A 123 -39.10 -0.22 7.11
C ALA A 123 -38.93 1.28 6.92
N SER A 124 -37.71 1.76 7.04
CA SER A 124 -37.34 3.15 6.71
C SER A 124 -36.33 3.14 5.58
N ALA A 125 -36.46 4.09 4.67
CA ALA A 125 -35.45 4.37 3.66
C ALA A 125 -34.95 5.80 3.85
N GLU A 126 -33.65 6.00 3.69
CA GLU A 126 -33.01 7.31 3.74
C GLU A 126 -32.09 7.48 2.54
N TRP A 127 -32.19 8.61 1.88
CA TRP A 127 -31.41 8.95 0.70
C TRP A 127 -30.86 10.37 0.80
N GLU A 128 -29.54 10.50 0.73
CA GLU A 128 -28.86 11.79 0.68
C GLU A 128 -28.65 12.22 -0.76
N LEU A 129 -29.08 13.43 -1.10
CA LEU A 129 -28.85 14.04 -2.40
C LEU A 129 -27.53 14.79 -2.41
N ASP A 130 -26.61 14.40 -3.30
CA ASP A 130 -25.24 14.96 -3.37
C ASP A 130 -25.20 16.29 -4.15
N ILE A 131 -25.90 17.31 -3.66
CA ILE A 131 -25.95 18.64 -4.31
C ILE A 131 -24.66 19.41 -4.10
N PHE A 132 -24.00 19.22 -2.95
CA PHE A 132 -22.79 19.95 -2.57
C PHE A 132 -21.53 19.07 -2.60
N GLY A 133 -21.55 17.95 -3.30
CA GLY A 133 -20.38 17.14 -3.64
C GLY A 133 -19.73 16.39 -2.49
N ARG A 134 -20.42 16.15 -1.38
CA ARG A 134 -19.90 15.35 -0.27
C ARG A 134 -19.64 13.90 -0.70
N LEU A 135 -20.65 13.24 -1.27
CA LEU A 135 -20.54 11.87 -1.75
C LEU A 135 -19.58 11.77 -2.95
N THR A 136 -19.60 12.77 -3.84
CA THR A 136 -18.69 12.84 -4.98
C THR A 136 -17.23 12.92 -4.53
N ASN A 137 -16.89 13.76 -3.56
CA ASN A 137 -15.54 13.84 -3.04
C ASN A 137 -15.16 12.57 -2.28
N SER A 138 -16.07 11.98 -1.51
CA SER A 138 -15.84 10.70 -0.82
C SER A 138 -15.52 9.58 -1.81
N LYS A 139 -16.31 9.41 -2.86
CA LYS A 139 -16.04 8.43 -3.93
C LYS A 139 -14.71 8.68 -4.64
N ARG A 140 -14.37 9.94 -4.95
CA ARG A 140 -13.09 10.30 -5.59
C ARG A 140 -11.91 10.02 -4.66
N ARG A 141 -12.06 10.29 -3.36
CA ARG A 141 -11.07 9.96 -2.34
C ARG A 141 -10.86 8.45 -2.25
N ALA A 142 -11.93 7.65 -2.18
CA ALA A 142 -11.84 6.20 -2.17
C ALA A 142 -11.19 5.63 -3.46
N LYS A 143 -11.48 6.24 -4.63
CA LYS A 143 -10.81 5.88 -5.88
C LYS A 143 -9.31 6.19 -5.84
N ALA A 144 -8.91 7.33 -5.30
CA ALA A 144 -7.49 7.68 -5.13
C ALA A 144 -6.80 6.75 -4.12
N ALA A 145 -7.49 6.32 -3.05
CA ALA A 145 -7.01 5.33 -2.10
C ALA A 145 -6.77 3.96 -2.76
N LEU A 146 -7.66 3.52 -3.64
CA LEU A 146 -7.48 2.29 -4.41
C LEU A 146 -6.23 2.38 -5.30
N LEU A 147 -6.06 3.48 -6.04
CA LEU A 147 -4.89 3.69 -6.90
C LEU A 147 -3.58 3.77 -6.09
N GLN A 148 -3.63 4.33 -4.88
CA GLN A 148 -2.50 4.33 -3.95
C GLN A 148 -2.15 2.92 -3.49
N SER A 149 -3.15 2.12 -3.11
CA SER A 149 -2.97 0.73 -2.68
C SER A 149 -2.40 -0.14 -3.80
N ASP A 150 -2.83 0.06 -5.04
CA ASP A 150 -2.25 -0.65 -6.20
C ASP A 150 -0.80 -0.25 -6.46
N ALA A 151 -0.47 1.05 -6.36
CA ALA A 151 0.91 1.52 -6.47
C ALA A 151 1.79 0.96 -5.32
N TYR A 152 1.24 0.86 -4.09
CA TYR A 152 1.92 0.21 -2.97
C TYR A 152 2.19 -1.27 -3.24
N ARG A 153 1.21 -2.02 -3.77
CA ARG A 153 1.38 -3.42 -4.17
C ARG A 153 2.50 -3.57 -5.21
N GLN A 154 2.58 -2.68 -6.20
CA GLN A 154 3.66 -2.66 -7.19
C GLN A 154 5.02 -2.37 -6.55
N ALA A 155 5.10 -1.45 -5.58
CA ALA A 155 6.32 -1.17 -4.84
C ALA A 155 6.81 -2.39 -4.05
N VAL A 156 5.91 -3.06 -3.33
CA VAL A 156 6.22 -4.29 -2.58
C VAL A 156 6.68 -5.40 -3.55
N GLN A 157 6.03 -5.56 -4.69
CA GLN A 157 6.44 -6.52 -5.71
C GLN A 157 7.87 -6.27 -6.19
N THR A 158 8.21 -5.02 -6.50
CA THR A 158 9.57 -4.63 -6.91
C THR A 158 10.58 -4.88 -5.79
N GLN A 159 10.22 -4.57 -4.56
CA GLN A 159 11.07 -4.79 -3.38
C GLN A 159 11.34 -6.29 -3.16
N VAL A 160 10.33 -7.14 -3.29
CA VAL A 160 10.47 -8.60 -3.16
C VAL A 160 11.40 -9.15 -4.23
N VAL A 161 11.22 -8.75 -5.51
CA VAL A 161 12.11 -9.16 -6.60
C VAL A 161 13.55 -8.73 -6.33
N SER A 162 13.77 -7.48 -5.93
CA SER A 162 15.10 -6.95 -5.60
C SER A 162 15.73 -7.66 -4.40
N ALA A 163 14.96 -7.93 -3.35
CA ALA A 163 15.45 -8.64 -2.17
C ALA A 163 15.87 -10.08 -2.49
N ILE A 164 15.08 -10.80 -3.30
CA ILE A 164 15.42 -12.18 -3.74
C ILE A 164 16.68 -12.16 -4.60
N ALA A 165 16.79 -11.24 -5.57
CA ALA A 165 17.95 -11.12 -6.42
C ALA A 165 19.21 -10.81 -5.61
N ASN A 166 19.17 -9.84 -4.70
CA ASN A 166 20.29 -9.51 -3.82
C ASN A 166 20.69 -10.69 -2.93
N ALA A 167 19.73 -11.40 -2.36
CA ALA A 167 20.00 -12.57 -1.52
C ALA A 167 20.67 -13.69 -2.33
N TYR A 168 20.21 -13.92 -3.57
CA TYR A 168 20.76 -14.90 -4.49
C TYR A 168 22.20 -14.57 -4.90
N TYR A 169 22.48 -13.35 -5.35
CA TYR A 169 23.84 -12.94 -5.72
C TYR A 169 24.81 -12.93 -4.54
N ASN A 170 24.33 -12.61 -3.34
CA ASN A 170 25.12 -12.76 -2.12
C ASN A 170 25.50 -14.23 -1.86
N LEU A 171 24.59 -15.18 -2.12
CA LEU A 171 24.92 -16.60 -2.03
C LEU A 171 26.00 -17.01 -3.05
N LEU A 172 25.90 -16.57 -4.30
CA LEU A 172 26.92 -16.83 -5.33
C LEU A 172 28.28 -16.26 -4.94
N LEU A 173 28.30 -15.06 -4.36
CA LEU A 173 29.52 -14.43 -3.84
C LEU A 173 30.12 -15.25 -2.70
N MET A 174 29.31 -15.68 -1.73
CA MET A 174 29.75 -16.50 -0.60
C MET A 174 30.28 -17.85 -1.05
N ASP A 175 29.68 -18.51 -2.05
CA ASP A 175 30.18 -19.75 -2.63
C ASP A 175 31.52 -19.55 -3.32
N THR A 176 31.69 -18.45 -4.04
CA THR A 176 32.99 -18.09 -4.64
C THR A 176 34.07 -17.87 -3.58
N GLN A 177 33.74 -17.16 -2.51
CA GLN A 177 34.65 -16.95 -1.37
C GLN A 177 34.99 -18.28 -0.69
N LEU A 178 34.01 -19.17 -0.52
CA LEU A 178 34.21 -20.48 0.07
C LEU A 178 35.16 -21.36 -0.79
N ASP A 179 35.03 -21.33 -2.10
CA ASP A 179 35.92 -22.04 -3.04
C ASP A 179 37.37 -21.52 -2.96
N ILE A 180 37.53 -20.17 -2.98
CA ILE A 180 38.85 -19.53 -2.81
C ILE A 180 39.48 -19.95 -1.48
N ASN A 181 38.75 -19.90 -0.36
CA ASN A 181 39.27 -20.28 0.94
C ASN A 181 39.65 -21.78 1.00
N ARG A 182 38.88 -22.65 0.36
CA ARG A 182 39.22 -24.09 0.26
C ARG A 182 40.53 -24.33 -0.49
N ARG A 183 40.70 -23.63 -1.63
CA ARG A 183 41.99 -23.71 -2.39
C ARG A 183 43.13 -23.13 -1.58
N THR A 184 42.93 -22.04 -0.87
CA THR A 184 43.92 -21.42 0.01
C THR A 184 44.29 -22.37 1.17
N ALA A 185 43.32 -23.05 1.77
CA ALA A 185 43.59 -24.04 2.82
C ALA A 185 44.43 -25.21 2.32
N ALA A 186 44.21 -25.69 1.09
CA ALA A 186 45.03 -26.73 0.46
C ALA A 186 46.47 -26.25 0.26
N VAL A 187 46.67 -25.01 -0.22
CA VAL A 187 48.04 -24.45 -0.35
C VAL A 187 48.71 -24.31 1.00
N TRP A 188 48.02 -23.89 2.04
CA TRP A 188 48.60 -23.83 3.39
C TRP A 188 48.90 -25.22 3.97
N GLU A 189 48.11 -26.22 3.66
CA GLU A 189 48.40 -27.62 4.03
C GLU A 189 49.71 -28.11 3.41
N ASP A 190 49.90 -27.85 2.11
CA ASP A 190 51.14 -28.23 1.41
C ASP A 190 52.33 -27.41 1.92
N ASN A 191 52.18 -26.13 2.22
CA ASN A 191 53.21 -25.29 2.84
C ASN A 191 53.59 -25.81 4.22
N LEU A 192 52.61 -26.16 5.05
CA LEU A 192 52.88 -26.75 6.38
C LEU A 192 53.70 -28.02 6.28
N ARG A 193 53.31 -28.95 5.41
CA ARG A 193 54.09 -30.18 5.15
C ARG A 193 55.52 -29.89 4.71
N THR A 194 55.71 -28.91 3.85
CA THR A 194 57.03 -28.47 3.37
C THR A 194 57.88 -27.90 4.53
N TYR A 195 57.33 -27.03 5.37
CA TYR A 195 58.07 -26.50 6.54
C TYR A 195 58.37 -27.57 7.58
N GLU A 196 57.47 -28.53 7.82
CA GLU A 196 57.72 -29.67 8.70
C GLU A 196 58.85 -30.61 8.17
N ALA A 197 58.88 -30.81 6.83
CA ALA A 197 59.97 -31.57 6.21
C ALA A 197 61.30 -30.83 6.30
N ARG A 198 61.37 -29.54 6.03
CA ARG A 198 62.59 -28.71 6.15
C ARG A 198 63.08 -28.63 7.60
N MET A 199 62.19 -28.56 8.56
CA MET A 199 62.55 -28.56 9.98
C MET A 199 63.23 -29.86 10.38
N ARG A 200 62.76 -31.00 9.85
CA ARG A 200 63.38 -32.31 10.13
C ARG A 200 64.84 -32.43 9.63
N VAL A 201 65.17 -31.70 8.56
CA VAL A 201 66.58 -31.70 8.02
C VAL A 201 67.39 -30.46 8.46
N GLY A 202 66.86 -29.68 9.40
CA GLY A 202 67.52 -28.51 9.95
C GLY A 202 67.49 -27.22 9.13
N GLU A 203 66.70 -27.17 8.02
CA GLU A 203 66.62 -26.08 7.11
C GLU A 203 65.48 -25.03 7.49
N ALA A 204 64.65 -25.38 8.47
CA ALA A 204 63.62 -24.46 9.01
C ALA A 204 63.61 -24.60 10.55
N ASN A 205 63.16 -23.51 11.19
CA ASN A 205 62.92 -23.45 12.63
C ASN A 205 61.48 -23.75 13.03
N GLY A 206 61.25 -24.07 14.30
CA GLY A 206 59.92 -24.35 14.82
C GLY A 206 58.94 -23.14 14.73
N ALA A 207 59.46 -21.91 14.70
CA ALA A 207 58.64 -20.72 14.54
C ALA A 207 57.98 -20.63 13.16
N ALA A 208 58.70 -21.02 12.09
CA ALA A 208 58.17 -21.08 10.73
C ALA A 208 57.02 -22.12 10.60
N VAL A 209 57.22 -23.30 11.22
CA VAL A 209 56.16 -24.35 11.26
C VAL A 209 54.93 -23.86 12.04
N ALA A 210 55.13 -23.22 13.20
CA ALA A 210 54.06 -22.68 14.00
C ALA A 210 53.27 -21.60 13.25
N GLN A 211 53.97 -20.72 12.52
CA GLN A 211 53.34 -19.66 11.68
C GLN A 211 52.52 -20.29 10.55
N ALA A 212 53.05 -21.26 9.81
CA ALA A 212 52.31 -21.93 8.74
C ALA A 212 51.05 -22.65 9.28
N ARG A 213 51.16 -23.29 10.45
CA ARG A 213 50.03 -23.93 11.13
C ARG A 213 48.97 -22.91 11.56
N ALA A 214 49.37 -21.77 12.14
CA ALA A 214 48.48 -20.70 12.53
C ALA A 214 47.72 -20.13 11.32
N SER A 215 48.42 -19.89 10.19
CA SER A 215 47.81 -19.42 8.94
C SER A 215 46.78 -20.41 8.37
N LYS A 216 47.12 -21.72 8.37
CA LYS A 216 46.16 -22.76 7.96
C LYS A 216 44.91 -22.76 8.84
N LEU A 217 45.07 -22.75 10.16
CA LEU A 217 43.93 -22.74 11.10
C LEU A 217 43.06 -21.50 10.96
N ALA A 218 43.64 -20.34 10.65
CA ALA A 218 42.88 -19.11 10.38
C ALA A 218 41.99 -19.27 9.14
N VAL A 219 42.53 -19.88 8.06
CA VAL A 219 41.73 -20.13 6.85
C VAL A 219 40.64 -21.18 7.11
N ASP A 220 40.96 -22.26 7.87
CA ASP A 220 39.97 -23.26 8.25
C ASP A 220 38.82 -22.65 9.07
N ALA A 221 39.11 -21.75 10.01
CA ALA A 221 38.11 -21.01 10.77
C ALA A 221 37.26 -20.11 9.87
N ALA A 222 37.88 -19.46 8.87
CA ALA A 222 37.14 -18.64 7.89
C ALA A 222 36.18 -19.51 7.05
N ILE A 223 36.57 -20.72 6.65
CA ILE A 223 35.69 -21.66 5.94
C ILE A 223 34.46 -22.02 6.77
N LEU A 224 34.64 -22.30 8.07
CA LEU A 224 33.51 -22.62 8.96
C LEU A 224 32.57 -21.43 9.12
N THR A 225 33.13 -20.23 9.23
CA THR A 225 32.35 -18.99 9.31
C THR A 225 31.53 -18.76 8.03
N LEU A 226 32.15 -18.92 6.86
CA LEU A 226 31.48 -18.79 5.56
C LEU A 226 30.33 -19.81 5.38
N ARG A 227 30.56 -21.08 5.76
CA ARG A 227 29.52 -22.12 5.73
C ARG A 227 28.31 -21.75 6.59
N LYS A 228 28.57 -21.22 7.80
CA LYS A 228 27.51 -20.71 8.67
C LYS A 228 26.73 -19.56 8.01
N GLN A 229 27.44 -18.61 7.37
CA GLN A 229 26.83 -17.47 6.69
C GLN A 229 26.00 -17.92 5.47
N VAL A 230 26.50 -18.84 4.66
CA VAL A 230 25.75 -19.46 3.55
C VAL A 230 24.43 -20.04 4.06
N ARG A 231 24.49 -20.86 5.15
CA ARG A 231 23.28 -21.46 5.71
C ARG A 231 22.29 -20.43 6.23
N ALA A 232 22.78 -19.40 6.90
CA ALA A 232 21.91 -18.29 7.37
C ALA A 232 21.26 -17.56 6.21
N GLN A 233 21.99 -17.31 5.13
CA GLN A 233 21.47 -16.65 3.93
C GLN A 233 20.45 -17.52 3.18
N GLU A 234 20.68 -18.84 3.09
CA GLU A 234 19.71 -19.80 2.54
C GLU A 234 18.39 -19.79 3.34
N ASN A 235 18.49 -19.78 4.67
CA ASN A 235 17.30 -19.68 5.53
C ASN A 235 16.56 -18.36 5.36
N ALA A 236 17.28 -17.24 5.27
CA ALA A 236 16.69 -15.93 5.04
C ALA A 236 15.97 -15.88 3.67
N LEU A 237 16.61 -16.41 2.62
CA LEU A 237 15.99 -16.48 1.29
C LEU A 237 14.78 -17.42 1.28
N SER A 238 14.84 -18.57 1.97
CA SER A 238 13.70 -19.48 2.11
C SER A 238 12.51 -18.78 2.78
N THR A 239 12.75 -18.00 3.84
CA THR A 239 11.71 -17.20 4.50
C THR A 239 11.12 -16.13 3.55
N LEU A 240 12.00 -15.46 2.79
CA LEU A 240 11.59 -14.43 1.84
C LEU A 240 10.67 -14.96 0.73
N ILE A 241 10.93 -16.18 0.26
CA ILE A 241 10.09 -16.85 -0.75
C ILE A 241 8.92 -17.64 -0.14
N GLY A 242 8.68 -17.53 1.17
CA GLY A 242 7.57 -18.18 1.87
C GLY A 242 7.71 -19.71 1.98
N GLN A 243 8.93 -20.22 2.04
CA GLN A 243 9.19 -21.65 2.17
C GLN A 243 9.94 -22.00 3.47
N MET A 244 9.87 -23.28 3.86
CA MET A 244 10.64 -23.78 5.00
C MET A 244 12.14 -23.72 4.68
N PRO A 245 13.02 -23.55 5.70
CA PRO A 245 14.45 -23.51 5.54
C PRO A 245 14.99 -24.71 4.75
N GLN A 246 15.67 -24.44 3.65
CA GLN A 246 16.21 -25.45 2.74
C GLN A 246 17.49 -24.98 2.05
N ALA A 247 18.19 -25.89 1.41
CA ALA A 247 19.30 -25.55 0.52
C ALA A 247 18.74 -24.92 -0.77
N ILE A 248 19.34 -23.82 -1.19
CA ILE A 248 18.91 -23.08 -2.39
C ILE A 248 19.75 -23.54 -3.58
N ARG A 249 19.05 -24.05 -4.60
CA ARG A 249 19.67 -24.38 -5.88
C ARG A 249 20.14 -23.11 -6.57
N ARG A 250 21.37 -23.12 -7.10
CA ARG A 250 21.98 -21.95 -7.73
C ARG A 250 23.14 -22.32 -8.64
N GLY A 251 23.40 -21.47 -9.62
CA GLY A 251 24.54 -21.56 -10.52
C GLY A 251 25.84 -21.05 -9.90
N THR A 252 26.73 -20.51 -10.72
CA THR A 252 27.99 -19.88 -10.31
C THR A 252 27.99 -18.39 -10.65
N LEU A 253 28.77 -17.60 -9.90
CA LEU A 253 28.88 -16.16 -10.16
C LEU A 253 29.48 -15.88 -11.55
N ALA A 254 30.43 -16.69 -12.00
CA ALA A 254 31.07 -16.55 -13.31
C ALA A 254 30.13 -16.82 -14.50
N ALA A 255 29.03 -17.53 -14.30
CA ALA A 255 28.02 -17.81 -15.32
C ALA A 255 26.93 -16.75 -15.43
N GLN A 256 26.99 -15.71 -14.59
CA GLN A 256 25.98 -14.65 -14.61
C GLN A 256 26.22 -13.67 -15.74
N HIS A 257 25.15 -13.36 -16.48
CA HIS A 257 25.17 -12.39 -17.56
C HIS A 257 24.08 -11.35 -17.33
N PHE A 258 24.44 -10.09 -17.50
CA PHE A 258 23.52 -8.97 -17.52
C PHE A 258 23.46 -8.39 -18.95
N PRO A 259 22.37 -7.71 -19.32
CA PRO A 259 22.33 -6.99 -20.61
C PRO A 259 23.50 -6.00 -20.73
N ASP A 260 24.16 -5.97 -21.90
CA ASP A 260 25.35 -5.15 -22.14
C ASP A 260 25.07 -3.64 -22.03
N SER A 261 23.83 -3.23 -22.27
CA SER A 261 23.40 -1.84 -22.16
C SER A 261 22.03 -1.72 -21.50
N LEU A 262 21.93 -0.87 -20.49
CA LEU A 262 20.66 -0.48 -19.87
C LEU A 262 20.38 0.97 -20.22
N SER A 263 19.37 1.19 -21.09
CA SER A 263 18.96 2.55 -21.44
C SER A 263 18.23 3.21 -20.28
N VAL A 264 18.66 4.41 -19.91
CA VAL A 264 18.06 5.18 -18.80
C VAL A 264 16.70 5.75 -19.20
N GLY A 265 16.46 6.00 -20.49
CA GLY A 265 15.21 6.57 -21.01
C GLY A 265 14.95 8.02 -20.59
N VAL A 266 13.73 8.51 -20.84
CA VAL A 266 13.34 9.90 -20.53
C VAL A 266 13.05 10.07 -19.04
N PRO A 267 13.73 10.96 -18.31
CA PRO A 267 13.65 11.12 -16.87
C PRO A 267 12.24 11.31 -16.34
N LEU A 268 11.42 12.14 -16.99
CA LEU A 268 10.05 12.43 -16.57
C LEU A 268 9.12 11.21 -16.67
N GLN A 269 9.31 10.36 -17.69
CA GLN A 269 8.54 9.13 -17.86
C GLN A 269 8.94 8.08 -16.82
N LEU A 270 10.21 8.01 -16.44
CA LEU A 270 10.70 7.17 -15.35
C LEU A 270 10.03 7.52 -14.03
N LEU A 271 9.98 8.81 -13.70
CA LEU A 271 9.30 9.28 -12.47
C LEU A 271 7.81 8.94 -12.47
N ALA A 272 7.12 9.06 -13.62
CA ALA A 272 5.71 8.72 -13.72
C ALA A 272 5.41 7.22 -13.53
N ARG A 273 6.40 6.35 -13.77
CA ARG A 273 6.26 4.89 -13.63
C ARG A 273 6.69 4.36 -12.26
N ARG A 274 7.44 5.14 -11.48
CA ARG A 274 7.87 4.76 -10.13
C ARG A 274 6.68 4.59 -9.19
N PRO A 275 6.52 3.43 -8.52
CA PRO A 275 5.39 3.18 -7.64
C PRO A 275 5.35 4.09 -6.42
N ASP A 276 6.50 4.48 -5.88
CA ASP A 276 6.62 5.41 -4.74
C ASP A 276 6.11 6.81 -5.09
N ILE A 277 6.45 7.33 -6.26
CA ILE A 277 5.94 8.63 -6.77
C ILE A 277 4.42 8.54 -6.99
N ARG A 278 3.93 7.45 -7.57
CA ARG A 278 2.48 7.22 -7.74
C ARG A 278 1.74 7.14 -6.42
N GLN A 279 2.33 6.52 -5.40
CA GLN A 279 1.76 6.49 -4.05
C GLN A 279 1.65 7.90 -3.46
N ALA A 280 2.72 8.70 -3.53
CA ALA A 280 2.73 10.07 -3.03
C ALA A 280 1.73 10.96 -3.77
N GLU A 281 1.62 10.83 -5.10
CA GLU A 281 0.62 11.54 -5.91
C GLU A 281 -0.81 11.18 -5.50
N MET A 282 -1.11 9.88 -5.32
CA MET A 282 -2.45 9.44 -4.92
C MET A 282 -2.78 9.83 -3.47
N ALA A 283 -1.79 9.91 -2.57
CA ALA A 283 -1.98 10.48 -1.23
C ALA A 283 -2.35 11.97 -1.30
N LEU A 284 -1.71 12.73 -2.16
CA LEU A 284 -2.06 14.14 -2.42
C LEU A 284 -3.48 14.28 -3.00
N ALA A 285 -3.84 13.41 -3.94
CA ALA A 285 -5.20 13.39 -4.51
C ALA A 285 -6.26 13.07 -3.44
N GLN A 286 -5.99 12.12 -2.53
CA GLN A 286 -6.87 11.84 -1.39
C GLN A 286 -7.03 13.05 -0.48
N ALA A 287 -5.94 13.71 -0.11
CA ALA A 287 -5.97 14.91 0.74
C ALA A 287 -6.70 16.09 0.06
N HIS A 288 -6.61 16.19 -1.29
CA HIS A 288 -7.39 17.16 -2.06
C HIS A 288 -8.89 16.89 -1.93
N TYR A 289 -9.34 15.64 -2.13
CA TYR A 289 -10.75 15.27 -2.02
C TYR A 289 -11.27 15.33 -0.57
N ALA A 290 -10.44 14.96 0.42
CA ALA A 290 -10.76 15.15 1.84
C ALA A 290 -11.01 16.64 2.18
N THR A 291 -10.24 17.55 1.57
CA THR A 291 -10.48 19.00 1.69
C THR A 291 -11.82 19.39 1.07
N GLY A 292 -12.22 18.76 -0.05
CA GLY A 292 -13.54 18.93 -0.67
C GLY A 292 -14.68 18.46 0.25
N GLU A 293 -14.54 17.29 0.86
CA GLU A 293 -15.49 16.77 1.85
C GLU A 293 -15.63 17.71 3.06
N ALA A 294 -14.50 18.18 3.62
CA ALA A 294 -14.53 19.12 4.73
C ALA A 294 -15.19 20.48 4.38
N ARG A 295 -15.09 20.92 3.13
CA ARG A 295 -15.80 22.12 2.64
C ARG A 295 -17.30 21.86 2.50
N SER A 296 -17.70 20.68 2.02
CA SER A 296 -19.13 20.36 1.87
C SER A 296 -19.89 20.37 3.18
N ALA A 297 -19.21 20.18 4.33
CA ALA A 297 -19.81 20.27 5.67
C ALA A 297 -20.31 21.70 6.05
N PHE A 298 -19.96 22.74 5.27
CA PHE A 298 -20.46 24.10 5.45
C PHE A 298 -21.73 24.39 4.64
N TYR A 299 -22.18 23.44 3.83
CA TYR A 299 -23.39 23.56 3.01
C TYR A 299 -24.52 22.70 3.59
N PRO A 300 -25.79 23.03 3.26
CA PRO A 300 -26.91 22.23 3.68
C PRO A 300 -26.83 20.79 3.16
N ARG A 301 -27.25 19.85 4.00
CA ARG A 301 -27.48 18.46 3.60
C ARG A 301 -28.96 18.27 3.29
N ILE A 302 -29.26 17.71 2.13
CA ILE A 302 -30.60 17.38 1.73
C ILE A 302 -30.80 15.90 1.80
N THR A 303 -31.74 15.46 2.65
CA THR A 303 -32.08 14.05 2.83
C THR A 303 -33.55 13.82 2.49
N LEU A 304 -33.85 12.79 1.75
CA LEU A 304 -35.20 12.26 1.57
C LEU A 304 -35.30 11.02 2.44
N SER A 305 -36.31 10.96 3.29
CA SER A 305 -36.62 9.81 4.11
C SER A 305 -38.05 9.37 3.92
N GLY A 306 -38.23 8.05 3.90
CA GLY A 306 -39.52 7.43 3.85
C GLY A 306 -39.66 6.37 4.93
N ARG A 307 -40.84 6.19 5.47
CA ARG A 307 -41.15 5.13 6.43
C ARG A 307 -42.48 4.51 6.05
N ALA A 308 -42.49 3.18 5.98
CA ALA A 308 -43.68 2.37 5.79
C ALA A 308 -43.72 1.27 6.84
N GLY A 309 -44.88 1.03 7.44
CA GLY A 309 -45.01 0.03 8.46
C GLY A 309 -46.40 -0.03 9.07
N TRP A 310 -46.51 -0.66 10.20
CA TRP A 310 -47.73 -0.71 10.98
C TRP A 310 -47.43 -0.66 12.48
N THR A 311 -48.43 -0.20 13.21
CA THR A 311 -48.36 -0.05 14.68
C THR A 311 -49.57 -0.71 15.33
N ASN A 312 -49.37 -1.28 16.50
CA ASN A 312 -50.37 -1.99 17.30
C ASN A 312 -50.09 -1.76 18.79
N THR A 313 -51.16 -1.61 19.58
CA THR A 313 -51.11 -1.44 21.03
C THR A 313 -51.32 -2.74 21.80
N ASP A 314 -51.79 -3.79 21.16
CA ASP A 314 -52.21 -5.04 21.84
C ASP A 314 -51.18 -6.16 21.85
N GLY A 315 -50.00 -5.93 21.30
CA GLY A 315 -48.92 -6.91 21.29
C GLY A 315 -49.09 -8.05 20.25
N SER A 316 -50.12 -8.00 19.43
CA SER A 316 -50.42 -8.98 18.35
C SER A 316 -49.86 -8.54 16.99
N ALA A 317 -48.92 -7.60 16.97
CA ALA A 317 -48.39 -6.95 15.75
C ALA A 317 -47.82 -7.92 14.70
N ILE A 318 -47.42 -9.12 15.10
CA ILE A 318 -46.92 -10.16 14.20
C ILE A 318 -48.05 -10.86 13.48
N ILE A 319 -49.23 -11.02 14.13
CA ILE A 319 -50.37 -11.75 13.62
C ILE A 319 -51.42 -10.81 13.00
N ASN A 320 -51.62 -9.66 13.62
CA ASN A 320 -52.51 -8.61 13.14
C ASN A 320 -51.75 -7.27 13.10
N PRO A 321 -51.35 -6.80 11.93
CA PRO A 321 -50.49 -5.64 11.78
C PRO A 321 -51.09 -4.31 12.31
N GLY A 322 -52.38 -4.23 12.61
CA GLY A 322 -52.99 -3.01 13.10
C GLY A 322 -53.05 -1.91 12.04
N ASN A 323 -52.75 -0.67 12.43
CA ASN A 323 -52.83 0.47 11.54
C ASN A 323 -51.60 0.67 10.67
N TRP A 324 -51.80 0.92 9.38
CA TRP A 324 -50.74 1.28 8.44
C TRP A 324 -50.20 2.69 8.71
N LEU A 325 -48.89 2.79 8.67
CA LEU A 325 -48.18 4.07 8.69
C LEU A 325 -47.36 4.20 7.42
N LEU A 326 -47.61 5.28 6.69
CA LEU A 326 -46.79 5.69 5.55
C LEU A 326 -46.43 7.15 5.73
N SER A 327 -45.12 7.46 5.72
CA SER A 327 -44.64 8.83 5.81
C SER A 327 -43.48 9.05 4.85
N ALA A 328 -43.42 10.21 4.26
CA ALA A 328 -42.28 10.68 3.47
C ALA A 328 -41.91 12.08 3.94
N LEU A 329 -40.65 12.35 4.10
CA LEU A 329 -40.10 13.61 4.57
C LEU A 329 -38.89 13.98 3.71
N ALA A 330 -38.89 15.24 3.25
CA ALA A 330 -37.73 15.90 2.68
C ALA A 330 -37.13 16.84 3.76
N GLY A 331 -35.94 16.57 4.18
CA GLY A 331 -35.22 17.33 5.20
C GLY A 331 -34.07 18.15 4.61
N LEU A 332 -33.90 19.38 5.06
CA LEU A 332 -32.75 20.21 4.80
C LEU A 332 -32.11 20.55 6.14
N THR A 333 -30.87 20.04 6.35
CA THR A 333 -30.18 20.27 7.59
C THR A 333 -28.92 21.08 7.32
N GLN A 334 -28.78 22.23 8.00
CA GLN A 334 -27.63 23.11 7.95
C GLN A 334 -27.10 23.34 9.36
N PRO A 335 -25.88 22.84 9.71
CA PRO A 335 -25.25 23.20 10.96
C PRO A 335 -24.88 24.68 10.98
N LEU A 336 -25.52 25.48 11.82
CA LEU A 336 -25.18 26.90 11.99
C LEU A 336 -24.00 27.09 12.94
N PHE A 337 -23.97 26.31 14.02
CA PHE A 337 -22.89 26.32 14.99
C PHE A 337 -22.61 24.89 15.48
N ASN A 338 -21.43 24.36 15.19
CA ASN A 338 -20.98 23.03 15.60
C ASN A 338 -19.69 23.14 16.43
N ARG A 339 -19.70 23.99 17.45
CA ARG A 339 -18.58 24.18 18.39
C ARG A 339 -17.21 24.30 17.71
N GLY A 340 -17.13 24.91 16.53
CA GLY A 340 -15.92 25.07 15.75
C GLY A 340 -15.43 23.83 14.98
N GLN A 341 -16.11 22.67 15.11
CA GLN A 341 -15.66 21.41 14.53
C GLN A 341 -15.48 21.46 13.01
N ASN A 342 -16.39 22.07 12.27
CA ASN A 342 -16.28 22.19 10.83
C ASN A 342 -15.08 23.06 10.41
N ILE A 343 -14.79 24.13 11.18
CA ILE A 343 -13.63 25.00 10.95
C ILE A 343 -12.33 24.23 11.22
N ALA A 344 -12.28 23.49 12.33
CA ALA A 344 -11.12 22.65 12.70
C ALA A 344 -10.88 21.58 11.62
N ASN A 345 -11.90 20.82 11.21
CA ASN A 345 -11.79 19.77 10.20
C ASN A 345 -11.30 20.33 8.86
N LEU A 346 -11.78 21.52 8.43
CA LEU A 346 -11.31 22.14 7.20
C LEU A 346 -9.84 22.59 7.32
N ARG A 347 -9.42 23.14 8.47
CA ARG A 347 -8.03 23.52 8.70
C ARG A 347 -7.12 22.29 8.68
N ILE A 348 -7.50 21.22 9.36
CA ILE A 348 -6.77 19.94 9.37
C ILE A 348 -6.63 19.40 7.94
N ALA A 349 -7.74 19.32 7.18
CA ALA A 349 -7.69 18.81 5.81
C ALA A 349 -6.82 19.66 4.88
N LYS A 350 -6.80 20.99 5.06
CA LYS A 350 -5.90 21.88 4.30
C LYS A 350 -4.44 21.65 4.66
N SER A 351 -4.11 21.48 5.95
CA SER A 351 -2.75 21.19 6.41
C SER A 351 -2.27 19.83 5.90
N GLN A 352 -3.11 18.79 5.99
CA GLN A 352 -2.81 17.46 5.43
C GLN A 352 -2.57 17.49 3.92
N ARG A 353 -3.34 18.31 3.17
CA ARG A 353 -3.10 18.50 1.75
C ARG A 353 -1.76 19.17 1.47
N GLN A 354 -1.36 20.16 2.29
CA GLN A 354 -0.08 20.81 2.16
C GLN A 354 1.08 19.87 2.51
N GLU A 355 0.92 19.06 3.56
CA GLU A 355 1.87 18.01 3.92
C GLU A 355 2.06 17.00 2.78
N ALA A 356 0.96 16.47 2.23
CA ALA A 356 1.02 15.55 1.11
C ALA A 356 1.66 16.17 -0.15
N LEU A 357 1.49 17.49 -0.37
CA LEU A 357 2.16 18.20 -1.45
C LEU A 357 3.67 18.28 -1.23
N LEU A 358 4.13 18.52 0.00
CA LEU A 358 5.55 18.53 0.34
C LEU A 358 6.18 17.14 0.21
N GLN A 359 5.45 16.09 0.57
CA GLN A 359 5.92 14.71 0.41
C GLN A 359 5.97 14.25 -1.06
N PHE A 360 5.13 14.85 -1.93
CA PHE A 360 5.13 14.55 -3.36
C PHE A 360 6.27 15.25 -4.12
N ARG A 361 6.76 16.39 -3.63
CA ARG A 361 7.87 17.18 -4.23
C ARG A 361 9.24 16.64 -3.86
#